data_055ce453b949d86bfac5ea7d22d9810c
#
_entry.id   055ce453b949d86bfac5ea7d22d9810c
#
_cell.length_a   1.000
_cell.length_b   1.000
_cell.length_c   1.000
_cell.angle_alpha   90.00
_cell.angle_beta   90.00
_cell.angle_gamma   90.00
#
_symmetry.space_group_name_H-M   'P 1'
#
loop_
_entity.id
_entity.type
_entity.pdbx_description
1 polymer ?
#
loop_
_entity_poly.entity_id
_entity_poly.type
_entity_poly.pdbx_seq_one_letter_code
_entity_poly.pdbx_strand_id
1 'polypeptide(L)'
;MRENSKWWRTSRWWVQSLVWGLITNGILLLLLFLLPFIEANFSGVDPADLEEIPNGITAFFSLAGIAMPIGVVILVQGSIISERELGTAEWILSKPVSRSAFILAKLFAHGLGILITYVVLQSVIAFGLVALGQDGLPTLSGYVAGMGLLALTLFFYLSLTLMMESTARSRGVVLGVSLGAALGGALLVNLFPGLALVTPFAMANMIPVIVEGMVPPGVPVWMPIVFTGLWCLAFTGIALWRFNKKAL
;
A
#
# COMPACT_ATOMS: atom_id res chain seq x y z
N MET A 1 -14.89 14.38 -10.71
CA MET A 1 -15.88 14.31 -9.62
C MET A 1 -16.67 13.00 -9.56
N ARG A 2 -17.11 12.39 -10.68
CA ARG A 2 -17.94 11.16 -10.70
C ARG A 2 -17.24 9.92 -10.12
N GLU A 3 -15.94 9.70 -10.39
CA GLU A 3 -15.16 8.57 -9.87
C GLU A 3 -14.98 8.64 -8.35
N ASN A 4 -14.66 9.82 -7.82
CA ASN A 4 -14.56 10.03 -6.37
C ASN A 4 -15.93 9.81 -5.68
N SER A 5 -17.04 10.27 -6.31
CA SER A 5 -18.38 10.01 -5.79
C SER A 5 -18.74 8.51 -5.77
N LYS A 6 -18.31 7.73 -6.76
CA LYS A 6 -18.50 6.27 -6.76
C LYS A 6 -17.80 5.61 -5.57
N TRP A 7 -16.58 6.05 -5.23
CA TRP A 7 -15.85 5.51 -4.09
C TRP A 7 -16.63 5.67 -2.79
N TRP A 8 -17.06 6.89 -2.48
CA TRP A 8 -17.69 7.21 -1.19
C TRP A 8 -19.18 6.83 -1.09
N ARG A 9 -19.90 6.74 -2.20
CA ARG A 9 -21.32 6.37 -2.24
C ARG A 9 -21.55 4.85 -2.32
N THR A 10 -20.51 4.07 -2.60
CA THR A 10 -20.59 2.60 -2.61
C THR A 10 -20.06 2.04 -1.29
N SER A 11 -20.36 0.77 -1.01
CA SER A 11 -19.82 0.06 0.16
C SER A 11 -18.29 -0.14 0.13
N ARG A 12 -17.61 0.23 -0.95
CA ARG A 12 -16.18 -0.04 -1.15
C ARG A 12 -15.29 0.53 -0.04
N TRP A 13 -15.49 1.78 0.35
CA TRP A 13 -14.64 2.44 1.33
C TRP A 13 -14.71 1.79 2.72
N TRP A 14 -15.92 1.52 3.23
CA TRP A 14 -16.05 0.93 4.56
C TRP A 14 -15.69 -0.56 4.58
N VAL A 15 -16.03 -1.33 3.50
CA VAL A 15 -15.59 -2.73 3.37
C VAL A 15 -14.08 -2.81 3.34
N GLN A 16 -13.39 -1.97 2.54
CA GLN A 16 -11.95 -1.93 2.51
C GLN A 16 -11.34 -1.52 3.86
N SER A 17 -11.93 -0.51 4.52
CA SER A 17 -11.49 -0.08 5.86
C SER A 17 -11.61 -1.20 6.89
N LEU A 18 -12.72 -1.98 6.88
CA LEU A 18 -12.92 -3.12 7.77
C LEU A 18 -11.96 -4.26 7.46
N VAL A 19 -11.83 -4.66 6.19
CA VAL A 19 -10.95 -5.77 5.79
C VAL A 19 -9.51 -5.47 6.20
N TRP A 20 -9.00 -4.28 5.87
CA TRP A 20 -7.63 -3.90 6.21
C TRP A 20 -7.46 -3.60 7.69
N GLY A 21 -8.49 -3.08 8.35
CA GLY A 21 -8.52 -2.96 9.81
C GLY A 21 -8.39 -4.31 10.51
N LEU A 22 -9.12 -5.31 10.06
CA LEU A 22 -9.01 -6.67 10.61
C LEU A 22 -7.65 -7.31 10.30
N ILE A 23 -7.12 -7.14 9.10
CA ILE A 23 -5.82 -7.74 8.74
C ILE A 23 -4.68 -7.06 9.48
N THR A 24 -4.55 -5.74 9.42
CA THR A 24 -3.39 -5.05 10.00
C THR A 24 -3.54 -4.77 11.48
N ASN A 25 -4.64 -4.15 11.89
CA ASN A 25 -4.87 -3.80 13.29
C ASN A 25 -5.43 -4.98 14.11
N GLY A 26 -6.13 -5.93 13.50
CA GLY A 26 -6.55 -7.16 14.16
C GLY A 26 -5.35 -8.02 14.56
N ILE A 27 -4.37 -8.20 13.66
CA ILE A 27 -3.12 -8.90 14.00
C ILE A 27 -2.33 -8.11 15.05
N LEU A 28 -2.28 -6.78 14.94
CA LEU A 28 -1.63 -5.94 15.94
C LEU A 28 -2.28 -6.09 17.33
N LEU A 29 -3.61 -6.13 17.39
CA LEU A 29 -4.36 -6.37 18.62
C LEU A 29 -4.06 -7.75 19.21
N LEU A 30 -3.98 -8.79 18.37
CA LEU A 30 -3.58 -10.13 18.81
C LEU A 30 -2.18 -10.13 19.40
N LEU A 31 -1.22 -9.47 18.76
CA LEU A 31 0.17 -9.41 19.24
C LEU A 31 0.31 -8.61 20.55
N LEU A 32 -0.38 -7.49 20.67
CA LEU A 32 -0.21 -6.60 21.83
C LEU A 32 -1.01 -7.02 23.06
N PHE A 33 -2.14 -7.69 22.89
CA PHE A 33 -3.05 -7.96 24.00
C PHE A 33 -3.33 -9.45 24.21
N LEU A 34 -3.61 -10.21 23.15
CA LEU A 34 -4.00 -11.60 23.27
C LEU A 34 -2.80 -12.51 23.54
N LEU A 35 -1.69 -12.30 22.84
CA LEU A 35 -0.50 -13.12 23.01
C LEU A 35 0.07 -13.01 24.42
N PRO A 36 0.33 -11.80 24.99
CA PRO A 36 0.76 -11.66 26.38
C PRO A 36 -0.23 -12.23 27.38
N PHE A 37 -1.53 -12.10 27.13
CA PHE A 37 -2.57 -12.69 27.99
C PHE A 37 -2.50 -14.22 28.01
N ILE A 38 -2.31 -14.85 26.86
CA ILE A 38 -2.17 -16.32 26.75
C ILE A 38 -0.89 -16.77 27.44
N GLU A 39 0.23 -16.10 27.22
CA GLU A 39 1.52 -16.41 27.81
C GLU A 39 1.45 -16.30 29.33
N ALA A 40 0.89 -15.23 29.86
CA ALA A 40 0.78 -15.02 31.29
C ALA A 40 -0.14 -16.03 31.99
N ASN A 41 -1.16 -16.59 31.33
CA ASN A 41 -2.16 -17.41 31.97
C ASN A 41 -2.08 -18.91 31.64
N PHE A 42 -1.49 -19.27 30.51
CA PHE A 42 -1.57 -20.63 29.97
C PHE A 42 -0.22 -21.27 29.59
N SER A 43 0.85 -20.53 29.44
CA SER A 43 2.12 -21.09 28.94
C SER A 43 2.93 -21.82 30.02
N GLY A 44 2.74 -21.49 31.33
CA GLY A 44 3.56 -22.01 32.38
C GLY A 44 5.04 -21.60 32.31
N VAL A 45 5.39 -20.70 31.39
CA VAL A 45 6.73 -20.13 31.19
C VAL A 45 6.89 -18.95 32.13
N ASP A 46 8.07 -18.82 32.74
CA ASP A 46 8.37 -17.66 33.58
C ASP A 46 8.30 -16.40 32.72
N PRO A 47 7.63 -15.32 33.15
CA PRO A 47 7.60 -14.05 32.44
C PRO A 47 8.98 -13.49 32.08
N ALA A 48 10.03 -13.88 32.77
CA ALA A 48 11.41 -13.50 32.51
C ALA A 48 12.02 -14.22 31.29
N ASP A 49 11.45 -15.35 30.88
CA ASP A 49 11.91 -16.18 29.75
C ASP A 49 11.10 -15.91 28.46
N LEU A 50 10.15 -14.98 28.51
CA LEU A 50 9.36 -14.61 27.33
C LEU A 50 10.23 -13.80 26.37
N GLU A 51 10.23 -14.19 25.09
CA GLU A 51 10.86 -13.37 24.04
C GLU A 51 10.21 -11.97 24.02
N GLU A 52 11.03 -10.93 23.86
CA GLU A 52 10.54 -9.56 23.75
C GLU A 52 9.49 -9.47 22.66
N ILE A 53 8.27 -9.05 23.04
CA ILE A 53 7.19 -8.81 22.09
C ILE A 53 7.65 -7.74 21.11
N PRO A 54 7.59 -7.99 19.79
CA PRO A 54 8.00 -7.00 18.80
C PRO A 54 7.31 -5.66 19.03
N ASN A 55 8.06 -4.58 18.92
CA ASN A 55 7.48 -3.24 18.98
C ASN A 55 6.25 -3.16 18.07
N GLY A 56 5.07 -2.87 18.61
CA GLY A 56 3.80 -2.91 17.90
C GLY A 56 3.78 -2.02 16.65
N ILE A 57 4.51 -0.91 16.68
CA ILE A 57 4.62 -0.02 15.52
C ILE A 57 5.46 -0.65 14.42
N THR A 58 6.58 -1.26 14.78
CA THR A 58 7.41 -2.04 13.85
C THR A 58 6.59 -3.16 13.22
N ALA A 59 5.84 -3.91 14.03
CA ALA A 59 4.96 -4.97 13.55
C ALA A 59 3.87 -4.43 12.60
N PHE A 60 3.23 -3.31 12.94
CA PHE A 60 2.22 -2.68 12.08
C PHE A 60 2.79 -2.27 10.72
N PHE A 61 3.88 -1.51 10.68
CA PHE A 61 4.45 -1.04 9.42
C PHE A 61 5.06 -2.16 8.58
N SER A 62 5.64 -3.18 9.20
CA SER A 62 6.14 -4.37 8.49
C SER A 62 4.98 -5.12 7.81
N LEU A 63 3.90 -5.38 8.55
CA LEU A 63 2.71 -6.05 8.02
C LEU A 63 2.02 -5.20 6.94
N ALA A 64 1.82 -3.91 7.21
CA ALA A 64 1.19 -2.97 6.28
C ALA A 64 2.00 -2.85 4.98
N GLY A 65 3.34 -2.79 5.07
CA GLY A 65 4.24 -2.69 3.93
C GLY A 65 4.20 -3.90 2.99
N ILE A 66 3.82 -5.08 3.50
CA ILE A 66 3.69 -6.31 2.70
C ILE A 66 2.23 -6.53 2.25
N ALA A 67 1.27 -6.41 3.15
CA ALA A 67 -0.12 -6.80 2.89
C ALA A 67 -0.90 -5.73 2.11
N MET A 68 -0.73 -4.45 2.44
CA MET A 68 -1.50 -3.39 1.78
C MET A 68 -1.19 -3.20 0.28
N PRO A 69 0.05 -3.36 -0.23
CA PRO A 69 0.32 -3.40 -1.66
C PRO A 69 -0.53 -4.43 -2.42
N ILE A 70 -0.70 -5.63 -1.85
CA ILE A 70 -1.55 -6.68 -2.42
C ILE A 70 -3.00 -6.18 -2.51
N GLY A 71 -3.48 -5.54 -1.45
CA GLY A 71 -4.82 -4.95 -1.41
C GLY A 71 -5.03 -3.87 -2.45
N VAL A 72 -4.06 -2.98 -2.65
CA VAL A 72 -4.12 -1.95 -3.69
C VAL A 72 -4.24 -2.58 -5.08
N VAL A 73 -3.43 -3.59 -5.37
CA VAL A 73 -3.49 -4.31 -6.66
C VAL A 73 -4.88 -4.94 -6.89
N ILE A 74 -5.40 -5.66 -5.88
CA ILE A 74 -6.72 -6.31 -5.96
C ILE A 74 -7.84 -5.27 -6.11
N LEU A 75 -7.75 -4.15 -5.41
CA LEU A 75 -8.75 -3.09 -5.46
C LEU A 75 -8.81 -2.40 -6.83
N VAL A 76 -7.64 -2.12 -7.41
CA VAL A 76 -7.51 -1.31 -8.62
C VAL A 76 -7.67 -2.15 -9.88
N GLN A 77 -7.26 -3.43 -9.87
CA GLN A 77 -7.33 -4.32 -11.03
C GLN A 77 -8.76 -4.38 -11.61
N GLY A 78 -8.88 -4.18 -12.89
CA GLY A 78 -10.16 -4.18 -13.58
C GLY A 78 -10.87 -2.82 -13.61
N SER A 79 -10.31 -1.76 -13.02
CA SER A 79 -10.93 -0.43 -13.02
C SER A 79 -11.06 0.18 -14.42
N ILE A 80 -10.12 -0.12 -15.32
CA ILE A 80 -10.14 0.31 -16.72
C ILE A 80 -10.65 -0.81 -17.63
N ILE A 81 -10.19 -2.05 -17.42
CA ILE A 81 -10.53 -3.19 -18.26
C ILE A 81 -12.03 -3.46 -18.23
N SER A 82 -12.66 -3.44 -17.03
CA SER A 82 -14.10 -3.65 -16.94
C SER A 82 -14.93 -2.56 -17.62
N GLU A 83 -14.46 -1.31 -17.62
CA GLU A 83 -15.17 -0.23 -18.31
C GLU A 83 -15.04 -0.34 -19.85
N ARG A 84 -13.95 -0.95 -20.35
CA ARG A 84 -13.82 -1.29 -21.77
C ARG A 84 -14.72 -2.46 -22.13
N GLU A 85 -14.72 -3.54 -21.35
CA GLU A 85 -15.54 -4.72 -21.56
C GLU A 85 -17.04 -4.40 -21.60
N LEU A 86 -17.47 -3.43 -20.78
CA LEU A 86 -18.86 -2.97 -20.71
C LEU A 86 -19.23 -1.86 -21.71
N GLY A 87 -18.27 -1.40 -22.54
CA GLY A 87 -18.49 -0.28 -23.46
C GLY A 87 -18.66 1.09 -22.79
N THR A 88 -18.58 1.14 -21.45
CA THR A 88 -18.75 2.40 -20.69
C THR A 88 -17.60 3.37 -20.91
N ALA A 89 -16.40 2.88 -21.19
CA ALA A 89 -15.25 3.72 -21.52
C ALA A 89 -15.50 4.49 -22.84
N GLU A 90 -16.02 3.82 -23.86
CA GLU A 90 -16.38 4.41 -25.15
C GLU A 90 -17.48 5.46 -25.01
N TRP A 91 -18.50 5.15 -24.22
CA TRP A 91 -19.59 6.09 -23.93
C TRP A 91 -19.14 7.33 -23.16
N ILE A 92 -18.20 7.21 -22.21
CA ILE A 92 -17.63 8.36 -21.50
C ILE A 92 -16.80 9.21 -22.45
N LEU A 93 -16.03 8.59 -23.32
CA LEU A 93 -15.12 9.26 -24.27
C LEU A 93 -15.84 9.81 -25.51
N SER A 94 -17.11 9.46 -25.75
CA SER A 94 -17.97 10.15 -26.73
C SER A 94 -18.38 11.56 -26.28
N LYS A 95 -18.20 11.88 -24.99
CA LYS A 95 -18.38 13.23 -24.44
C LYS A 95 -17.08 14.03 -24.56
N PRO A 96 -17.10 15.39 -24.42
CA PRO A 96 -15.91 16.22 -24.51
C PRO A 96 -14.99 16.05 -23.28
N VAL A 97 -14.51 14.82 -23.05
CA VAL A 97 -13.59 14.46 -21.96
C VAL A 97 -12.31 13.94 -22.60
N SER A 98 -11.16 14.51 -22.22
CA SER A 98 -9.88 14.01 -22.74
C SER A 98 -9.57 12.62 -22.15
N ARG A 99 -8.89 11.79 -22.94
CA ARG A 99 -8.43 10.45 -22.52
C ARG A 99 -7.50 10.51 -21.31
N SER A 100 -6.67 11.55 -21.25
CA SER A 100 -5.79 11.80 -20.12
C SER A 100 -6.58 12.11 -18.85
N ALA A 101 -7.65 12.91 -18.94
CA ALA A 101 -8.52 13.21 -17.81
C ALA A 101 -9.20 11.95 -17.25
N PHE A 102 -9.53 10.98 -18.09
CA PHE A 102 -10.09 9.70 -17.66
C PHE A 102 -9.12 8.90 -16.78
N ILE A 103 -7.86 8.74 -17.21
CA ILE A 103 -6.82 8.03 -16.42
C ILE A 103 -6.50 8.79 -15.14
N LEU A 104 -6.31 10.11 -15.21
CA LEU A 104 -6.01 10.94 -14.04
C LEU A 104 -7.15 10.92 -13.01
N ALA A 105 -8.41 10.95 -13.46
CA ALA A 105 -9.56 10.84 -12.57
C ALA A 105 -9.55 9.53 -11.76
N LYS A 106 -9.16 8.40 -12.39
CA LYS A 106 -9.01 7.12 -11.70
C LYS A 106 -7.82 7.12 -10.74
N LEU A 107 -6.67 7.64 -11.17
CA LEU A 107 -5.48 7.76 -10.32
C LEU A 107 -5.81 8.58 -9.06
N PHE A 108 -6.43 9.75 -9.19
CA PHE A 108 -6.80 10.59 -8.06
C PHE A 108 -7.88 9.98 -7.17
N ALA A 109 -8.93 9.38 -7.76
CA ALA A 109 -10.01 8.78 -6.97
C ALA A 109 -9.53 7.57 -6.16
N HIS A 110 -8.77 6.66 -6.78
CA HIS A 110 -8.17 5.53 -6.07
C HIS A 110 -7.09 5.98 -5.10
N GLY A 111 -6.23 6.93 -5.52
CA GLY A 111 -5.18 7.47 -4.66
C GLY A 111 -5.70 8.10 -3.39
N LEU A 112 -6.73 8.95 -3.49
CA LEU A 112 -7.38 9.55 -2.32
C LEU A 112 -8.07 8.50 -1.43
N GLY A 113 -8.77 7.54 -2.06
CA GLY A 113 -9.40 6.44 -1.33
C GLY A 113 -8.38 5.61 -0.57
N ILE A 114 -7.29 5.18 -1.20
CA ILE A 114 -6.19 4.42 -0.59
C ILE A 114 -5.54 5.23 0.53
N LEU A 115 -5.23 6.51 0.30
CA LEU A 115 -4.62 7.36 1.33
C LEU A 115 -5.47 7.41 2.60
N ILE A 116 -6.79 7.60 2.47
CA ILE A 116 -7.69 7.71 3.63
C ILE A 116 -7.92 6.33 4.26
N THR A 117 -8.28 5.30 3.49
CA THR A 117 -8.74 4.01 4.04
C THR A 117 -7.61 3.05 4.40
N TYR A 118 -6.47 3.11 3.73
CA TYR A 118 -5.33 2.20 3.97
C TYR A 118 -4.25 2.86 4.82
N VAL A 119 -3.96 4.15 4.61
CA VAL A 119 -2.88 4.81 5.35
C VAL A 119 -3.42 5.51 6.58
N VAL A 120 -4.20 6.57 6.41
CA VAL A 120 -4.60 7.44 7.54
C VAL A 120 -5.41 6.68 8.58
N LEU A 121 -6.50 6.04 8.15
CA LEU A 121 -7.40 5.35 9.09
C LEU A 121 -6.69 4.21 9.82
N GLN A 122 -5.94 3.37 9.11
CA GLN A 122 -5.27 2.22 9.72
C GLN A 122 -4.15 2.65 10.66
N SER A 123 -3.37 3.66 10.27
CA SER A 123 -2.30 4.19 11.11
C SER A 123 -2.83 4.88 12.38
N VAL A 124 -3.97 5.59 12.30
CA VAL A 124 -4.57 6.20 13.50
C VAL A 124 -5.04 5.13 14.48
N ILE A 125 -5.65 4.04 13.98
CA ILE A 125 -6.07 2.91 14.83
C ILE A 125 -4.84 2.22 15.43
N ALA A 126 -3.80 1.94 14.63
CA ALA A 126 -2.57 1.32 15.09
C ALA A 126 -1.88 2.15 16.17
N PHE A 127 -1.79 3.47 15.99
CA PHE A 127 -1.24 4.37 16.99
C PHE A 127 -2.00 4.28 18.33
N GLY A 128 -3.34 4.25 18.27
CA GLY A 128 -4.19 4.09 19.45
C GLY A 128 -3.98 2.73 20.15
N LEU A 129 -3.87 1.64 19.39
CA LEU A 129 -3.62 0.30 19.96
C LEU A 129 -2.25 0.23 20.65
N VAL A 130 -1.21 0.79 20.06
CA VAL A 130 0.12 0.83 20.65
C VAL A 130 0.16 1.71 21.89
N ALA A 131 -0.52 2.86 21.86
CA ALA A 131 -0.65 3.75 23.02
C ALA A 131 -1.32 3.08 24.23
N LEU A 132 -2.19 2.09 23.98
CA LEU A 132 -2.89 1.34 25.04
C LEU A 132 -2.14 0.07 25.48
N GLY A 133 -1.33 -0.50 24.61
CA GLY A 133 -0.73 -1.82 24.81
C GLY A 133 0.76 -1.82 25.13
N GLN A 134 1.46 -0.70 24.97
CA GLN A 134 2.90 -0.60 25.20
C GLN A 134 3.28 0.67 25.96
N ASP A 135 4.30 0.56 26.81
CA ASP A 135 4.92 1.70 27.46
C ASP A 135 5.85 2.40 26.46
N GLY A 136 5.51 3.63 26.10
CA GLY A 136 6.30 4.46 25.19
C GLY A 136 5.70 4.58 23.80
N LEU A 137 5.50 5.82 23.39
CA LEU A 137 5.03 6.16 22.04
C LEU A 137 6.22 6.52 21.14
N PRO A 138 6.17 6.18 19.84
CA PRO A 138 7.17 6.64 18.91
C PRO A 138 7.12 8.16 18.80
N THR A 139 8.21 8.73 18.32
CA THR A 139 8.22 10.15 17.97
C THR A 139 7.17 10.40 16.88
N LEU A 140 6.34 11.41 17.06
CA LEU A 140 5.30 11.76 16.09
C LEU A 140 5.89 12.01 14.70
N SER A 141 7.07 12.61 14.62
CA SER A 141 7.79 12.85 13.36
C SER A 141 8.17 11.56 12.64
N GLY A 142 8.71 10.57 13.36
CA GLY A 142 9.05 9.25 12.81
C GLY A 142 7.80 8.52 12.34
N TYR A 143 6.72 8.56 13.14
CA TYR A 143 5.46 7.92 12.78
C TYR A 143 4.85 8.50 11.49
N VAL A 144 4.79 9.84 11.39
CA VAL A 144 4.28 10.53 10.19
C VAL A 144 5.18 10.27 8.98
N ALA A 145 6.50 10.19 9.17
CA ALA A 145 7.43 9.80 8.10
C ALA A 145 7.12 8.38 7.61
N GLY A 146 6.89 7.41 8.51
CA GLY A 146 6.48 6.04 8.18
C GLY A 146 5.18 6.00 7.39
N MET A 147 4.16 6.77 7.80
CA MET A 147 2.91 6.90 7.04
C MET A 147 3.14 7.45 5.62
N GLY A 148 4.01 8.45 5.48
CA GLY A 148 4.39 9.03 4.18
C GLY A 148 5.08 8.01 3.27
N LEU A 149 6.00 7.22 3.81
CA LEU A 149 6.70 6.16 3.07
C LEU A 149 5.75 5.02 2.68
N LEU A 150 4.85 4.62 3.58
CA LEU A 150 3.79 3.65 3.27
C LEU A 150 2.89 4.17 2.14
N ALA A 151 2.44 5.42 2.23
CA ALA A 151 1.65 6.05 1.17
C ALA A 151 2.38 6.02 -0.17
N LEU A 152 3.66 6.40 -0.21
CA LEU A 152 4.48 6.39 -1.41
C LEU A 152 4.59 4.98 -2.02
N THR A 153 4.79 3.96 -1.18
CA THR A 153 4.80 2.55 -1.59
C THR A 153 3.46 2.14 -2.22
N LEU A 154 2.35 2.49 -1.59
CA LEU A 154 1.01 2.17 -2.12
C LEU A 154 0.71 2.91 -3.43
N PHE A 155 1.16 4.16 -3.57
CA PHE A 155 1.07 4.91 -4.82
C PHE A 155 1.89 4.31 -5.96
N PHE A 156 3.04 3.70 -5.66
CA PHE A 156 3.80 2.93 -6.65
C PHE A 156 2.96 1.76 -7.20
N TYR A 157 2.38 0.94 -6.33
CA TYR A 157 1.54 -0.19 -6.78
C TYR A 157 0.25 0.24 -7.46
N LEU A 158 -0.33 1.36 -7.06
CA LEU A 158 -1.46 1.99 -7.74
C LEU A 158 -1.08 2.38 -9.17
N SER A 159 0.02 3.12 -9.36
CA SER A 159 0.46 3.60 -10.67
C SER A 159 0.90 2.44 -11.58
N LEU A 160 1.60 1.43 -11.03
CA LEU A 160 1.96 0.20 -11.74
C LEU A 160 0.71 -0.54 -12.24
N THR A 161 -0.28 -0.75 -11.35
CA THR A 161 -1.50 -1.46 -11.72
C THR A 161 -2.29 -0.71 -12.78
N LEU A 162 -2.45 0.61 -12.67
CA LEU A 162 -3.12 1.44 -13.68
C LEU A 162 -2.36 1.44 -15.01
N MET A 163 -1.03 1.46 -14.99
CA MET A 163 -0.22 1.32 -16.21
C MET A 163 -0.48 -0.05 -16.87
N MET A 164 -0.46 -1.13 -16.09
CA MET A 164 -0.74 -2.47 -16.60
C MET A 164 -2.15 -2.57 -17.19
N GLU A 165 -3.17 -1.99 -16.56
CA GLU A 165 -4.54 -1.93 -17.09
C GLU A 165 -4.66 -1.14 -18.39
N SER A 166 -3.85 -0.09 -18.56
CA SER A 166 -3.82 0.68 -19.80
C SER A 166 -3.18 -0.09 -20.95
N THR A 167 -2.27 -1.01 -20.66
CA THR A 167 -1.47 -1.76 -21.65
C THR A 167 -1.99 -3.17 -21.90
N ALA A 168 -2.36 -3.91 -20.87
CA ALA A 168 -2.79 -5.30 -20.95
C ALA A 168 -4.20 -5.46 -21.56
N ARG A 169 -4.48 -6.68 -22.03
CA ARG A 169 -5.80 -7.06 -22.59
C ARG A 169 -6.63 -7.87 -21.60
N SER A 170 -6.02 -8.45 -20.57
CA SER A 170 -6.70 -9.30 -19.59
C SER A 170 -6.33 -8.93 -18.16
N ARG A 171 -7.27 -9.12 -17.24
CA ARG A 171 -7.07 -8.90 -15.79
C ARG A 171 -6.01 -9.83 -15.21
N GLY A 172 -5.89 -11.05 -15.72
CA GLY A 172 -4.90 -12.02 -15.27
C GLY A 172 -3.47 -11.52 -15.46
N VAL A 173 -3.16 -10.86 -16.58
CA VAL A 173 -1.84 -10.26 -16.83
C VAL A 173 -1.59 -9.09 -15.87
N VAL A 174 -2.59 -8.24 -15.62
CA VAL A 174 -2.48 -7.13 -14.66
C VAL A 174 -2.18 -7.65 -13.27
N LEU A 175 -2.96 -8.64 -12.80
CA LEU A 175 -2.74 -9.28 -11.50
C LEU A 175 -1.37 -9.97 -11.43
N GLY A 176 -1.01 -10.77 -12.44
CA GLY A 176 0.24 -11.52 -12.46
C GLY A 176 1.47 -10.62 -12.32
N VAL A 177 1.52 -9.53 -13.08
CA VAL A 177 2.65 -8.58 -13.03
C VAL A 177 2.64 -7.77 -11.73
N SER A 178 1.49 -7.21 -11.34
CA SER A 178 1.42 -6.32 -10.18
C SER A 178 1.57 -7.09 -8.85
N LEU A 179 0.94 -8.27 -8.72
CA LEU A 179 1.14 -9.14 -7.56
C LEU A 179 2.53 -9.78 -7.57
N GLY A 180 3.04 -10.15 -8.75
CA GLY A 180 4.42 -10.62 -8.89
C GLY A 180 5.44 -9.60 -8.40
N ALA A 181 5.23 -8.31 -8.67
CA ALA A 181 6.05 -7.24 -8.12
C ALA A 181 5.88 -7.09 -6.60
N ALA A 182 4.65 -7.20 -6.09
CA ALA A 182 4.37 -7.05 -4.65
C ALA A 182 4.92 -8.20 -3.82
N LEU A 183 4.75 -9.44 -4.27
CA LEU A 183 5.19 -10.63 -3.55
C LEU A 183 6.65 -11.00 -3.86
N GLY A 184 7.09 -10.83 -5.11
CA GLY A 184 8.42 -11.20 -5.57
C GLY A 184 9.47 -10.10 -5.37
N GLY A 185 9.06 -8.85 -5.13
CA GLY A 185 9.99 -7.72 -5.02
C GLY A 185 11.03 -7.88 -3.92
N ALA A 186 10.64 -8.38 -2.75
CA ALA A 186 11.56 -8.66 -1.65
C ALA A 186 12.59 -9.75 -2.03
N LEU A 187 12.17 -10.81 -2.73
CA LEU A 187 13.06 -11.85 -3.23
C LEU A 187 14.05 -11.30 -4.25
N LEU A 188 13.60 -10.39 -5.14
CA LEU A 188 14.46 -9.75 -6.12
C LEU A 188 15.54 -8.87 -5.45
N VAL A 189 15.21 -8.16 -4.38
CA VAL A 189 16.18 -7.37 -3.61
C VAL A 189 17.22 -8.28 -2.94
N ASN A 190 16.82 -9.44 -2.42
CA ASN A 190 17.75 -10.40 -1.84
C ASN A 190 18.73 -10.99 -2.89
N LEU A 191 18.26 -11.22 -4.11
CA LEU A 191 19.11 -11.71 -5.21
C LEU A 191 19.97 -10.59 -5.82
N PHE A 192 19.44 -9.39 -5.89
CA PHE A 192 20.06 -8.20 -6.49
C PHE A 192 19.98 -7.01 -5.53
N PRO A 193 20.88 -6.89 -4.53
CA PRO A 193 20.79 -5.84 -3.49
C PRO A 193 20.74 -4.40 -4.03
N GLY A 194 21.29 -4.14 -5.19
CA GLY A 194 21.20 -2.83 -5.85
C GLY A 194 19.77 -2.38 -6.18
N LEU A 195 18.81 -3.32 -6.29
CA LEU A 195 17.40 -2.98 -6.49
C LEU A 195 16.78 -2.30 -5.27
N ALA A 196 17.32 -2.49 -4.07
CA ALA A 196 16.88 -1.78 -2.87
C ALA A 196 17.01 -0.25 -3.00
N LEU A 197 17.98 0.21 -3.79
CA LEU A 197 18.27 1.64 -3.99
C LEU A 197 17.29 2.29 -4.97
N VAL A 198 16.80 1.54 -5.96
CA VAL A 198 16.08 2.09 -7.13
C VAL A 198 14.62 1.63 -7.20
N THR A 199 14.16 0.83 -6.25
CA THR A 199 12.77 0.32 -6.21
C THR A 199 12.17 0.42 -4.80
N PRO A 200 10.84 0.38 -4.64
CA PRO A 200 10.20 0.38 -3.33
C PRO A 200 10.26 -0.97 -2.62
N PHE A 201 10.86 -2.00 -3.21
CA PHE A 201 10.78 -3.37 -2.68
C PHE A 201 11.43 -3.55 -1.30
N ALA A 202 12.39 -2.70 -0.94
CA ALA A 202 12.99 -2.68 0.38
C ALA A 202 12.22 -1.82 1.40
N MET A 203 11.21 -1.04 0.97
CA MET A 203 10.50 -0.09 1.83
C MET A 203 9.81 -0.77 3.03
N ALA A 204 9.23 -1.97 2.84
CA ALA A 204 8.58 -2.71 3.91
C ALA A 204 9.52 -2.95 5.11
N ASN A 205 10.81 -3.19 4.86
CA ASN A 205 11.82 -3.39 5.89
C ASN A 205 12.44 -2.07 6.39
N MET A 206 12.43 -1.03 5.57
CA MET A 206 13.03 0.27 5.91
C MET A 206 12.11 1.14 6.77
N ILE A 207 10.79 1.09 6.52
CA ILE A 207 9.80 1.93 7.21
C ILE A 207 9.87 1.74 8.73
N PRO A 208 9.86 0.51 9.29
CA PRO A 208 9.95 0.30 10.74
C PRO A 208 11.20 0.94 11.36
N VAL A 209 12.36 0.75 10.71
CA VAL A 209 13.65 1.28 11.17
C VAL A 209 13.64 2.82 11.22
N ILE A 210 13.04 3.45 10.20
CA ILE A 210 12.92 4.92 10.13
C ILE A 210 11.96 5.45 11.19
N VAL A 211 10.86 4.74 11.45
CA VAL A 211 9.87 5.10 12.46
C VAL A 211 10.48 5.10 13.87
N GLU A 212 11.41 4.19 14.14
CA GLU A 212 12.18 4.12 15.39
C GLU A 212 13.29 5.19 15.46
N GLY A 213 13.44 6.01 14.45
CA GLY A 213 14.48 7.06 14.38
C GLY A 213 15.86 6.53 14.03
N MET A 214 15.96 5.28 13.61
CA MET A 214 17.22 4.67 13.18
C MET A 214 17.46 4.87 11.68
N VAL A 215 18.73 4.79 11.28
CA VAL A 215 19.10 4.84 9.86
C VAL A 215 19.31 3.42 9.36
N PRO A 216 18.62 2.99 8.29
CA PRO A 216 18.83 1.69 7.70
C PRO A 216 20.28 1.49 7.26
N PRO A 217 20.95 0.39 7.66
CA PRO A 217 22.35 0.17 7.33
C PRO A 217 22.55 -0.01 5.82
N GLY A 218 23.57 0.66 5.28
CA GLY A 218 24.05 0.46 3.90
C GLY A 218 23.18 1.03 2.78
N VAL A 219 22.03 1.65 3.09
CA VAL A 219 21.12 2.22 2.07
C VAL A 219 20.85 3.70 2.39
N PRO A 220 21.27 4.64 1.54
CA PRO A 220 20.89 6.05 1.72
C PRO A 220 19.38 6.20 1.50
N VAL A 221 18.65 6.54 2.58
CA VAL A 221 17.17 6.56 2.64
C VAL A 221 16.51 7.38 1.53
N TRP A 222 17.15 8.48 1.11
CA TRP A 222 16.62 9.36 0.07
C TRP A 222 16.54 8.69 -1.31
N MET A 223 17.43 7.73 -1.62
CA MET A 223 17.46 7.07 -2.93
C MET A 223 16.19 6.29 -3.24
N PRO A 224 15.77 5.27 -2.45
CA PRO A 224 14.53 4.55 -2.73
C PRO A 224 13.30 5.46 -2.72
N ILE A 225 13.28 6.55 -1.93
CA ILE A 225 12.19 7.53 -1.93
C ILE A 225 12.10 8.23 -3.29
N VAL A 226 13.21 8.83 -3.74
CA VAL A 226 13.25 9.55 -5.03
C VAL A 226 12.94 8.62 -6.20
N PHE A 227 13.59 7.45 -6.25
CA PHE A 227 13.35 6.50 -7.35
C PHE A 227 11.93 5.94 -7.35
N THR A 228 11.33 5.69 -6.18
CA THR A 228 9.91 5.28 -6.11
C THR A 228 9.00 6.37 -6.66
N GLY A 229 9.26 7.64 -6.32
CA GLY A 229 8.54 8.77 -6.90
C GLY A 229 8.70 8.86 -8.43
N LEU A 230 9.93 8.66 -8.94
CA LEU A 230 10.19 8.63 -10.38
C LEU A 230 9.46 7.47 -11.08
N TRP A 231 9.39 6.27 -10.46
CA TRP A 231 8.60 5.17 -10.98
C TRP A 231 7.11 5.48 -11.02
N CYS A 232 6.55 6.12 -10.00
CA CYS A 232 5.14 6.56 -10.00
C CYS A 232 4.85 7.49 -11.18
N LEU A 233 5.75 8.46 -11.45
CA LEU A 233 5.62 9.37 -12.57
C LEU A 233 5.78 8.64 -13.92
N ALA A 234 6.76 7.75 -14.04
CA ALA A 234 7.00 6.97 -15.24
C ALA A 234 5.80 6.08 -15.61
N PHE A 235 5.27 5.33 -14.63
CA PHE A 235 4.11 4.46 -14.87
C PHE A 235 2.86 5.24 -15.20
N THR A 236 2.63 6.38 -14.53
CA THR A 236 1.52 7.29 -14.87
C THR A 236 1.70 7.85 -16.28
N GLY A 237 2.90 8.30 -16.65
CA GLY A 237 3.22 8.79 -17.99
C GLY A 237 3.01 7.73 -19.08
N ILE A 238 3.46 6.50 -18.85
CA ILE A 238 3.24 5.36 -19.76
C ILE A 238 1.73 5.07 -19.90
N ALA A 239 0.99 5.06 -18.77
CA ALA A 239 -0.46 4.84 -18.81
C ALA A 239 -1.17 5.89 -19.67
N LEU A 240 -0.84 7.17 -19.50
CA LEU A 240 -1.39 8.28 -20.27
C LEU A 240 -1.04 8.16 -21.76
N TRP A 241 0.23 7.92 -22.09
CA TRP A 241 0.70 7.79 -23.45
C TRP A 241 0.06 6.62 -24.20
N ARG A 242 0.00 5.44 -23.56
CA ARG A 242 -0.60 4.23 -24.14
C ARG A 242 -2.09 4.38 -24.35
N PHE A 243 -2.80 4.96 -23.39
CA PHE A 243 -4.24 5.15 -23.49
C PHE A 243 -4.62 6.17 -24.57
N ASN A 244 -3.79 7.20 -24.79
CA ASN A 244 -4.00 8.17 -25.85
C ASN A 244 -3.78 7.57 -27.25
N LYS A 245 -2.88 6.59 -27.40
CA LYS A 245 -2.57 5.97 -28.70
C LYS A 245 -3.51 4.82 -29.10
N LYS A 246 -4.21 4.19 -28.13
CA LYS A 246 -5.16 3.12 -28.47
C LYS A 246 -6.42 3.74 -29.09
N ALA A 247 -6.75 3.34 -30.34
CA ALA A 247 -8.12 3.44 -30.80
C ALA A 247 -8.99 2.51 -29.94
N LEU A 248 -10.07 3.03 -29.40
CA LEU A 248 -11.09 2.27 -28.68
C LEU A 248 -12.02 1.67 -29.72
#